data_56cb94fe83b84a3f1fefe5744b9233d4
#
_entry.id   56cb94fe83b84a3f1fefe5744b9233d4
#
_cell.length_a   1.000
_cell.length_b   1.000
_cell.length_c   1.000
_cell.angle_alpha   90.00
_cell.angle_beta   90.00
_cell.angle_gamma   90.00
#
_symmetry.space_group_name_H-M   'P 1'
#
loop_
_entity.id
_entity.type
_entity.pdbx_description
1 polymer ?
#
loop_
_entity_poly.entity_id
_entity_poly.type
_entity_poly.pdbx_seq_one_letter_code
_entity_poly.pdbx_strand_id
1 'polypeptide(L)'
;IHPASAWEQIKRPDSREIVFLDNNVLASDHGLEQIKQMGYEKVWVDFNQGLDARLVTPKVAKLLAGLHWIRFVRLSCDTSAMLPVVERAVSYLREAGIAKSRLWAYVLVEDVEDAHRRVLTLERMGVLPFAQPYRDSDGGEPTSEQRAFARWVNIRPVHKSCTWEEYDDPGKEGQHGR
;
A
#
# COMPACT_ATOMS: atom_id res chain seq x y z
N ILE A 1 -2.98 -12.44 -18.87
CA ILE A 1 -2.38 -11.10 -19.09
C ILE A 1 -2.19 -10.96 -20.58
N HIS A 2 -2.86 -10.02 -21.18
CA HIS A 2 -2.79 -9.80 -22.62
C HIS A 2 -1.42 -9.23 -22.99
N PRO A 3 -0.62 -9.84 -23.87
CA PRO A 3 0.70 -9.32 -24.26
C PRO A 3 0.66 -7.93 -24.91
N ALA A 4 -0.54 -7.50 -25.29
CA ALA A 4 -0.77 -6.24 -26.01
C ALA A 4 -1.00 -5.04 -25.07
N SER A 5 -1.01 -5.22 -23.77
CA SER A 5 -1.16 -4.11 -22.83
C SER A 5 0.18 -3.50 -22.43
N ALA A 6 1.02 -3.22 -23.43
CA ALA A 6 2.12 -2.30 -23.21
C ALA A 6 1.51 -0.98 -22.72
N TRP A 7 2.07 -0.40 -21.66
CA TRP A 7 1.62 0.87 -21.10
C TRP A 7 1.44 1.96 -22.17
N GLU A 8 2.20 1.91 -23.25
CA GLU A 8 2.09 2.78 -24.40
C GLU A 8 0.72 2.78 -25.08
N GLN A 9 0.00 1.64 -25.01
CA GLN A 9 -1.32 1.51 -25.63
C GLN A 9 -2.44 2.10 -24.77
N ILE A 10 -2.18 2.28 -23.48
CA ILE A 10 -3.16 2.79 -22.51
C ILE A 10 -2.88 4.22 -22.05
N LYS A 11 -1.72 4.77 -22.39
CA LYS A 11 -1.40 6.16 -22.05
C LYS A 11 -2.31 7.12 -22.83
N ARG A 12 -2.80 8.14 -22.15
CA ARG A 12 -3.46 9.27 -22.83
C ARG A 12 -2.42 10.06 -23.59
N PRO A 13 -2.71 10.52 -24.83
CA PRO A 13 -1.75 11.27 -25.64
C PRO A 13 -1.15 12.48 -24.93
N ASP A 14 -1.93 13.12 -24.06
CA ASP A 14 -1.59 14.36 -23.38
C ASP A 14 -1.07 14.19 -21.95
N SER A 15 -0.95 12.96 -21.47
CA SER A 15 -0.52 12.67 -20.08
C SER A 15 0.70 11.75 -20.05
N ARG A 16 1.64 12.09 -19.18
CA ARG A 16 2.75 11.20 -18.80
C ARG A 16 2.48 10.45 -17.49
N GLU A 17 1.27 10.52 -16.96
CA GLU A 17 0.87 9.86 -15.72
C GLU A 17 0.06 8.61 -16.01
N ILE A 18 0.42 7.50 -15.39
CA ILE A 18 -0.27 6.21 -15.51
C ILE A 18 -0.54 5.64 -14.13
N VAL A 19 -1.80 5.30 -13.89
CA VAL A 19 -2.23 4.55 -12.70
C VAL A 19 -2.49 3.11 -13.12
N PHE A 20 -1.73 2.19 -12.53
CA PHE A 20 -1.88 0.76 -12.75
C PHE A 20 -2.83 0.16 -11.73
N LEU A 21 -3.77 -0.64 -12.23
CA LEU A 21 -4.69 -1.44 -11.43
C LEU A 21 -4.32 -2.94 -11.46
N ASP A 22 -3.07 -3.26 -11.80
CA ASP A 22 -2.55 -4.62 -11.79
C ASP A 22 -2.30 -5.06 -10.35
N ASN A 23 -2.78 -6.26 -10.02
CA ASN A 23 -2.68 -6.80 -8.66
C ASN A 23 -1.25 -7.22 -8.29
N ASN A 24 -0.39 -7.54 -9.27
CA ASN A 24 0.98 -7.98 -8.98
C ASN A 24 1.93 -7.81 -10.17
N VAL A 25 2.21 -6.58 -10.55
CA VAL A 25 3.12 -6.26 -11.66
C VAL A 25 4.53 -6.86 -11.50
N LEU A 26 4.97 -7.10 -10.26
CA LEU A 26 6.29 -7.67 -9.98
C LEU A 26 6.38 -9.18 -10.23
N ALA A 27 5.26 -9.88 -10.40
CA ALA A 27 5.22 -11.34 -10.50
C ALA A 27 5.59 -11.89 -11.88
N SER A 28 5.82 -11.06 -12.88
CA SER A 28 6.13 -11.50 -14.24
C SER A 28 7.34 -10.76 -14.83
N ASP A 29 8.10 -11.47 -15.66
CA ASP A 29 9.22 -10.87 -16.40
C ASP A 29 8.73 -9.74 -17.31
N HIS A 30 7.52 -9.89 -17.89
CA HIS A 30 6.89 -8.83 -18.67
C HIS A 30 6.63 -7.57 -17.83
N GLY A 31 6.10 -7.71 -16.61
CA GLY A 31 5.88 -6.59 -15.70
C GLY A 31 7.19 -5.88 -15.33
N LEU A 32 8.25 -6.64 -15.06
CA LEU A 32 9.57 -6.08 -14.76
C LEU A 32 10.17 -5.33 -15.96
N GLU A 33 9.99 -5.85 -17.18
CA GLU A 33 10.47 -5.15 -18.39
C GLU A 33 9.66 -3.85 -18.65
N GLN A 34 8.33 -3.87 -18.38
CA GLN A 34 7.52 -2.66 -18.46
C GLN A 34 7.97 -1.60 -17.44
N ILE A 35 8.29 -2.00 -16.20
CA ILE A 35 8.83 -1.10 -15.17
C ILE A 35 10.13 -0.45 -15.65
N LYS A 36 11.04 -1.24 -16.21
CA LYS A 36 12.31 -0.76 -16.74
C LYS A 36 12.11 0.24 -17.89
N GLN A 37 11.23 -0.07 -18.83
CA GLN A 37 10.88 0.80 -19.95
C GLN A 37 10.29 2.13 -19.47
N MET A 38 9.33 2.10 -18.54
CA MET A 38 8.73 3.31 -17.97
C MET A 38 9.76 4.21 -17.27
N GLY A 39 10.73 3.61 -16.57
CA GLY A 39 11.84 4.35 -15.98
C GLY A 39 12.71 5.05 -17.03
N TYR A 40 12.99 4.37 -18.13
CA TYR A 40 13.75 4.93 -19.25
C TYR A 40 13.04 6.09 -19.93
N GLU A 41 11.74 5.98 -20.13
CA GLU A 41 10.91 7.00 -20.78
C GLU A 41 10.43 8.11 -19.84
N LYS A 42 10.79 8.04 -18.56
CA LYS A 42 10.41 9.03 -17.52
C LYS A 42 8.90 9.24 -17.41
N VAL A 43 8.16 8.15 -17.44
CA VAL A 43 6.72 8.14 -17.20
C VAL A 43 6.45 8.22 -15.71
N TRP A 44 5.47 9.01 -15.30
CA TRP A 44 4.99 9.06 -13.91
C TRP A 44 4.03 7.92 -13.65
N VAL A 45 4.30 7.15 -12.61
CA VAL A 45 3.54 5.92 -12.32
C VAL A 45 2.96 5.90 -10.92
N ASP A 46 1.84 5.21 -10.80
CA ASP A 46 1.23 4.81 -9.54
C ASP A 46 0.73 3.37 -9.65
N PHE A 47 1.27 2.46 -8.85
CA PHE A 47 0.77 1.09 -8.72
C PHE A 47 -0.26 1.05 -7.59
N ASN A 48 -1.50 1.37 -7.94
CA ASN A 48 -2.55 1.66 -6.96
C ASN A 48 -3.01 0.44 -6.13
N GLN A 49 -2.82 -0.77 -6.65
CA GLN A 49 -3.15 -2.01 -5.90
C GLN A 49 -2.06 -2.43 -4.89
N GLY A 50 -0.91 -1.74 -4.93
CA GLY A 50 0.24 -2.07 -4.10
C GLY A 50 1.16 -3.11 -4.75
N LEU A 51 2.40 -3.13 -4.30
CA LEU A 51 3.44 -4.04 -4.74
C LEU A 51 3.59 -5.17 -3.72
N ASP A 52 3.76 -6.38 -4.20
CA ASP A 52 4.04 -7.53 -3.35
C ASP A 52 5.45 -7.41 -2.74
N ALA A 53 5.51 -7.14 -1.44
CA ALA A 53 6.76 -6.99 -0.71
C ALA A 53 7.67 -8.23 -0.80
N ARG A 54 7.11 -9.43 -1.00
CA ARG A 54 7.87 -10.68 -1.17
C ARG A 54 8.75 -10.68 -2.41
N LEU A 55 8.34 -9.93 -3.43
CA LEU A 55 9.02 -9.84 -4.73
C LEU A 55 10.01 -8.67 -4.81
N VAL A 56 10.06 -7.81 -3.80
CA VAL A 56 11.02 -6.71 -3.74
C VAL A 56 12.40 -7.24 -3.35
N THR A 57 13.23 -7.49 -4.36
CA THR A 57 14.65 -7.80 -4.21
C THR A 57 15.51 -6.54 -4.37
N PRO A 58 16.81 -6.55 -4.04
CA PRO A 58 17.69 -5.41 -4.31
C PRO A 58 17.69 -4.97 -5.78
N LYS A 59 17.58 -5.93 -6.72
CA LYS A 59 17.49 -5.64 -8.16
C LYS A 59 16.17 -4.94 -8.50
N VAL A 60 15.05 -5.44 -7.98
CA VAL A 60 13.72 -4.85 -8.19
C VAL A 60 13.65 -3.46 -7.54
N ALA A 61 14.18 -3.30 -6.34
CA ALA A 61 14.23 -2.00 -5.66
C ALA A 61 14.97 -0.94 -6.49
N LYS A 62 16.09 -1.29 -7.15
CA LYS A 62 16.79 -0.39 -8.07
C LYS A 62 15.95 -0.01 -9.29
N LEU A 63 15.19 -0.95 -9.87
CA LEU A 63 14.26 -0.65 -10.96
C LEU A 63 13.17 0.32 -10.51
N LEU A 64 12.58 0.06 -9.34
CA LEU A 64 11.53 0.92 -8.75
C LEU A 64 12.08 2.32 -8.40
N ALA A 65 13.32 2.42 -7.93
CA ALA A 65 13.97 3.70 -7.67
C ALA A 65 14.23 4.54 -8.94
N GLY A 66 14.32 3.91 -10.09
CA GLY A 66 14.44 4.57 -11.39
C GLY A 66 13.13 5.15 -11.93
N LEU A 67 12.00 4.88 -11.30
CA LEU A 67 10.69 5.36 -11.73
C LEU A 67 10.39 6.79 -11.24
N HIS A 68 9.60 7.50 -12.00
CA HIS A 68 8.96 8.74 -11.55
C HIS A 68 7.62 8.40 -10.89
N TRP A 69 7.56 8.52 -9.58
CA TRP A 69 6.36 8.21 -8.81
C TRP A 69 5.41 9.40 -8.75
N ILE A 70 4.14 9.20 -9.09
CA ILE A 70 3.10 10.22 -8.93
C ILE A 70 3.00 10.59 -7.45
N ARG A 71 2.92 9.60 -6.59
CA ARG A 71 2.77 9.84 -5.14
C ARG A 71 3.60 8.89 -4.28
N PHE A 72 3.16 7.65 -4.13
CA PHE A 72 3.68 6.69 -3.17
C PHE A 72 4.16 5.40 -3.83
N VAL A 73 5.15 4.78 -3.22
CA VAL A 73 5.48 3.37 -3.41
C VAL A 73 4.65 2.60 -2.40
N ARG A 74 3.62 1.90 -2.89
CA ARG A 74 2.67 1.19 -2.04
C ARG A 74 3.05 -0.27 -1.93
N LEU A 75 3.06 -0.77 -0.70
CA LEU A 75 3.22 -2.18 -0.35
C LEU A 75 1.93 -2.71 0.25
N SER A 76 1.79 -4.04 0.39
CA SER A 76 0.73 -4.67 1.17
C SER A 76 1.31 -5.28 2.45
N CYS A 77 0.56 -5.15 3.56
CA CYS A 77 0.86 -5.77 4.85
C CYS A 77 -0.44 -6.32 5.45
N ASP A 78 -0.95 -7.39 4.85
CA ASP A 78 -2.29 -7.90 5.15
C ASP A 78 -2.36 -8.72 6.43
N THR A 79 -1.23 -9.26 6.90
CA THR A 79 -1.11 -10.02 8.15
C THR A 79 0.18 -9.67 8.89
N SER A 80 0.24 -9.91 10.19
CA SER A 80 1.46 -9.72 10.99
C SER A 80 2.64 -10.59 10.52
N ALA A 81 2.37 -11.74 9.91
CA ALA A 81 3.40 -12.58 9.31
C ALA A 81 4.15 -11.90 8.15
N MET A 82 3.54 -10.88 7.53
CA MET A 82 4.17 -10.09 6.46
C MET A 82 5.15 -9.03 6.98
N LEU A 83 5.12 -8.67 8.26
CA LEU A 83 5.97 -7.59 8.80
C LEU A 83 7.47 -7.77 8.51
N PRO A 84 8.10 -8.94 8.74
CA PRO A 84 9.52 -9.14 8.43
C PRO A 84 9.82 -9.01 6.92
N VAL A 85 8.86 -9.39 6.09
CA VAL A 85 8.99 -9.30 4.62
C VAL A 85 8.92 -7.84 4.17
N VAL A 86 7.97 -7.08 4.72
CA VAL A 86 7.82 -5.65 4.45
C VAL A 86 9.04 -4.88 4.95
N GLU A 87 9.55 -5.18 6.14
CA GLU A 87 10.76 -4.56 6.68
C GLU A 87 11.96 -4.72 5.75
N ARG A 88 12.18 -5.94 5.26
CA ARG A 88 13.24 -6.23 4.28
C ARG A 88 13.03 -5.47 2.97
N ALA A 89 11.81 -5.45 2.45
CA ALA A 89 11.48 -4.70 1.23
C ALA A 89 11.73 -3.19 1.41
N VAL A 90 11.32 -2.63 2.53
CA VAL A 90 11.56 -1.23 2.91
C VAL A 90 13.06 -0.92 2.97
N SER A 91 13.89 -1.81 3.56
CA SER A 91 15.35 -1.66 3.58
C SER A 91 15.90 -1.56 2.16
N TYR A 92 15.56 -2.50 1.28
CA TYR A 92 16.02 -2.49 -0.11
C TYR A 92 15.57 -1.25 -0.89
N LEU A 93 14.32 -0.82 -0.70
CA LEU A 93 13.80 0.38 -1.36
C LEU A 93 14.55 1.63 -0.91
N ARG A 94 14.83 1.75 0.39
CA ARG A 94 15.59 2.88 0.95
C ARG A 94 17.06 2.87 0.51
N GLU A 95 17.69 1.72 0.51
CA GLU A 95 19.06 1.54 0.00
C GLU A 95 19.17 1.89 -1.49
N ALA A 96 18.10 1.64 -2.26
CA ALA A 96 18.01 2.03 -3.66
C ALA A 96 17.73 3.53 -3.87
N GLY A 97 17.47 4.32 -2.80
CA GLY A 97 17.27 5.76 -2.87
C GLY A 97 15.83 6.24 -2.78
N ILE A 98 14.86 5.37 -2.52
CA ILE A 98 13.46 5.79 -2.32
C ILE A 98 13.33 6.48 -0.96
N ALA A 99 12.82 7.71 -0.97
CA ALA A 99 12.65 8.50 0.23
C ALA A 99 11.60 7.87 1.17
N LYS A 100 11.86 7.91 2.49
CA LYS A 100 10.95 7.42 3.53
C LYS A 100 9.52 7.99 3.38
N SER A 101 9.38 9.25 3.05
CA SER A 101 8.10 9.92 2.86
C SER A 101 7.28 9.41 1.68
N ARG A 102 7.86 8.58 0.82
CA ARG A 102 7.18 7.94 -0.30
C ARG A 102 6.70 6.53 -0.02
N LEU A 103 7.12 5.94 1.09
CA LEU A 103 6.75 4.58 1.46
C LEU A 103 5.38 4.54 2.12
N TRP A 104 4.53 3.67 1.64
CA TRP A 104 3.15 3.53 2.07
C TRP A 104 2.74 2.06 2.07
N ALA A 105 1.87 1.64 2.98
CA ALA A 105 1.42 0.26 3.02
C ALA A 105 -0.07 0.15 3.32
N TYR A 106 -0.75 -0.69 2.55
CA TYR A 106 -2.09 -1.15 2.88
C TYR A 106 -2.04 -2.07 4.09
N VAL A 107 -2.99 -1.90 5.00
CA VAL A 107 -3.22 -2.74 6.17
C VAL A 107 -4.66 -3.22 6.11
N LEU A 108 -4.86 -4.50 5.77
CA LEU A 108 -6.19 -5.11 5.79
C LEU A 108 -6.65 -5.29 7.23
N VAL A 109 -7.82 -4.75 7.57
CA VAL A 109 -8.36 -4.78 8.93
C VAL A 109 -9.42 -5.90 9.02
N GLU A 110 -8.96 -7.12 9.22
CA GLU A 110 -9.80 -8.26 9.57
C GLU A 110 -9.97 -8.35 11.08
N ASP A 111 -8.87 -8.35 11.81
CA ASP A 111 -8.75 -8.22 13.25
C ASP A 111 -8.14 -6.87 13.61
N VAL A 112 -8.79 -6.10 14.46
CA VAL A 112 -8.38 -4.72 14.80
C VAL A 112 -7.11 -4.72 15.64
N GLU A 113 -6.94 -5.65 16.57
CA GLU A 113 -5.73 -5.70 17.42
C GLU A 113 -4.49 -6.05 16.58
N ASP A 114 -4.61 -7.03 15.67
CA ASP A 114 -3.53 -7.38 14.74
C ASP A 114 -3.22 -6.23 13.79
N ALA A 115 -4.24 -5.58 13.24
CA ALA A 115 -4.07 -4.41 12.37
C ALA A 115 -3.39 -3.25 13.10
N HIS A 116 -3.77 -2.98 14.36
CA HIS A 116 -3.15 -1.94 15.20
C HIS A 116 -1.65 -2.21 15.40
N ARG A 117 -1.28 -3.44 15.74
CA ARG A 117 0.13 -3.86 15.88
C ARG A 117 0.91 -3.62 14.58
N ARG A 118 0.33 -3.93 13.41
CA ARG A 118 0.94 -3.69 12.10
C ARG A 118 1.10 -2.20 11.81
N VAL A 119 0.09 -1.40 12.08
CA VAL A 119 0.13 0.07 11.92
C VAL A 119 1.29 0.66 12.71
N LEU A 120 1.38 0.37 14.00
CA LEU A 120 2.46 0.87 14.86
C LEU A 120 3.85 0.41 14.40
N THR A 121 3.95 -0.81 13.90
CA THR A 121 5.23 -1.34 13.39
C THR A 121 5.64 -0.68 12.10
N LEU A 122 4.72 -0.49 11.15
CA LEU A 122 4.96 0.23 9.90
C LEU A 122 5.40 1.68 10.15
N GLU A 123 4.77 2.37 11.09
CA GLU A 123 5.16 3.73 11.45
C GLU A 123 6.58 3.82 12.02
N ARG A 124 6.97 2.86 12.88
CA ARG A 124 8.36 2.77 13.36
C ARG A 124 9.36 2.56 12.23
N MET A 125 9.01 1.81 11.21
CA MET A 125 9.82 1.66 9.98
C MET A 125 9.80 2.96 9.12
N GLY A 126 8.87 3.87 9.39
CA GLY A 126 8.64 5.09 8.64
C GLY A 126 7.87 4.89 7.35
N VAL A 127 7.04 3.89 7.34
CA VAL A 127 6.06 3.63 6.28
C VAL A 127 4.72 4.21 6.72
N LEU A 128 4.06 4.92 5.82
CA LEU A 128 2.71 5.45 6.08
C LEU A 128 1.69 4.32 5.96
N PRO A 129 0.98 3.93 7.03
CA PRO A 129 -0.07 2.94 6.93
C PRO A 129 -1.36 3.54 6.34
N PHE A 130 -2.13 2.69 5.66
CA PHE A 130 -3.48 2.96 5.23
C PHE A 130 -4.36 1.74 5.51
N ALA A 131 -5.29 1.88 6.43
CA ALA A 131 -6.15 0.80 6.87
C ALA A 131 -7.34 0.63 5.92
N GLN A 132 -7.56 -0.61 5.49
CA GLN A 132 -8.71 -1.02 4.68
C GLN A 132 -9.55 -2.02 5.48
N PRO A 133 -10.80 -1.68 5.83
CA PRO A 133 -11.69 -2.64 6.47
C PRO A 133 -11.89 -3.87 5.57
N TYR A 134 -11.77 -5.06 6.16
CA TYR A 134 -11.98 -6.31 5.46
C TYR A 134 -13.44 -6.45 5.03
N ARG A 135 -13.64 -6.92 3.82
CA ARG A 135 -14.94 -7.36 3.29
C ARG A 135 -14.86 -8.82 2.94
N ASP A 136 -15.77 -9.59 3.44
CA ASP A 136 -15.87 -11.00 3.10
C ASP A 136 -16.17 -11.18 1.60
N SER A 137 -15.66 -12.27 1.02
CA SER A 137 -15.98 -12.70 -0.35
C SER A 137 -17.49 -12.91 -0.56
N ASP A 138 -18.21 -13.29 0.50
CA ASP A 138 -19.65 -13.52 0.50
C ASP A 138 -20.47 -12.21 0.64
N GLY A 139 -19.82 -11.04 0.60
CA GLY A 139 -20.46 -9.75 0.62
C GLY A 139 -20.74 -9.21 2.03
N GLY A 140 -20.14 -9.81 3.06
CA GLY A 140 -20.22 -9.32 4.44
C GLY A 140 -19.64 -7.91 4.57
N GLU A 141 -20.41 -7.02 5.21
CA GLU A 141 -19.96 -5.65 5.47
C GLU A 141 -18.97 -5.61 6.64
N PRO A 142 -17.94 -4.77 6.59
CA PRO A 142 -17.03 -4.55 7.70
C PRO A 142 -17.78 -4.14 8.96
N THR A 143 -17.28 -4.55 10.12
CA THR A 143 -17.85 -4.15 11.41
C THR A 143 -17.71 -2.65 11.65
N SER A 144 -18.49 -2.10 12.58
CA SER A 144 -18.35 -0.70 13.01
C SER A 144 -16.96 -0.40 13.55
N GLU A 145 -16.38 -1.33 14.31
CA GLU A 145 -15.05 -1.23 14.87
C GLU A 145 -13.97 -1.20 13.80
N GLN A 146 -14.03 -2.07 12.79
CA GLN A 146 -13.10 -2.06 11.65
C GLN A 146 -13.17 -0.73 10.89
N ARG A 147 -14.37 -0.19 10.69
CA ARG A 147 -14.55 1.12 10.04
C ARG A 147 -14.03 2.28 10.90
N ALA A 148 -14.27 2.23 12.21
CA ALA A 148 -13.76 3.22 13.15
C ALA A 148 -12.22 3.21 13.17
N PHE A 149 -11.60 2.02 13.25
CA PHE A 149 -10.15 1.87 13.21
C PHE A 149 -9.56 2.42 11.90
N ALA A 150 -10.17 2.09 10.76
CA ALA A 150 -9.70 2.62 9.47
C ALA A 150 -9.81 4.16 9.40
N ARG A 151 -10.87 4.77 9.95
CA ARG A 151 -10.99 6.22 10.05
C ARG A 151 -9.89 6.81 10.92
N TRP A 152 -9.62 6.23 12.09
CA TRP A 152 -8.56 6.67 12.98
C TRP A 152 -7.19 6.64 12.29
N VAL A 153 -6.82 5.56 11.62
CA VAL A 153 -5.54 5.45 10.90
C VAL A 153 -5.45 6.44 9.74
N ASN A 154 -6.51 6.53 8.92
CA ASN A 154 -6.47 7.21 7.63
C ASN A 154 -6.65 8.73 7.75
N ILE A 155 -7.29 9.23 8.81
CA ILE A 155 -7.43 10.66 9.07
C ILE A 155 -6.22 11.13 9.89
N ARG A 156 -5.14 11.49 9.20
CA ARG A 156 -3.84 11.85 9.81
C ARG A 156 -3.90 12.83 10.98
N PRO A 157 -4.71 13.90 10.97
CA PRO A 157 -4.85 14.76 12.14
C PRO A 157 -5.38 14.01 13.37
N VAL A 158 -6.38 13.14 13.18
CA VAL A 158 -6.97 12.31 14.26
C VAL A 158 -5.93 11.33 14.79
N HIS A 159 -5.28 10.57 13.90
CA HIS A 159 -4.26 9.60 14.26
C HIS A 159 -3.10 10.19 15.08
N LYS A 160 -2.77 11.46 14.85
CA LYS A 160 -1.72 12.18 15.58
C LYS A 160 -2.20 12.82 16.89
N SER A 161 -3.49 12.96 17.09
CA SER A 161 -4.06 13.66 18.25
C SER A 161 -4.38 12.74 19.43
N CYS A 162 -4.62 11.45 19.17
CA CYS A 162 -4.99 10.48 20.20
C CYS A 162 -4.55 9.06 19.82
N THR A 163 -4.43 8.18 20.80
CA THR A 163 -4.22 6.75 20.60
C THR A 163 -5.52 6.08 20.12
N TRP A 164 -5.43 4.82 19.69
CA TRP A 164 -6.63 4.06 19.31
C TRP A 164 -7.58 3.86 20.48
N GLU A 165 -7.04 3.64 21.67
CA GLU A 165 -7.79 3.45 22.91
C GLU A 165 -8.58 4.72 23.30
N GLU A 166 -7.98 5.88 23.09
CA GLU A 166 -8.57 7.20 23.38
C GLU A 166 -9.51 7.70 22.27
N TYR A 167 -9.45 7.07 21.08
CA TYR A 167 -10.26 7.50 19.96
C TYR A 167 -11.75 7.22 20.20
N ASP A 168 -12.51 8.28 20.36
CA ASP A 168 -13.95 8.27 20.48
C ASP A 168 -14.59 8.42 19.10
N ASP A 169 -15.05 7.28 18.54
CA ASP A 169 -15.77 7.28 17.28
C ASP A 169 -17.27 7.13 17.55
N PRO A 170 -18.11 8.05 17.05
CA PRO A 170 -19.57 7.91 17.16
C PRO A 170 -20.11 6.58 16.63
N GLY A 171 -19.35 5.89 15.78
CA GLY A 171 -19.67 4.54 15.30
C GLY A 171 -19.32 3.41 16.26
N LYS A 172 -18.53 3.65 17.33
CA LYS A 172 -18.24 2.64 18.37
C LYS A 172 -19.43 2.37 19.29
N GLU A 173 -20.28 3.35 19.53
CA GLU A 173 -21.39 3.24 20.49
C GLU A 173 -22.54 2.32 20.04
N GLY A 174 -22.53 1.81 18.81
CA GLY A 174 -23.63 1.00 18.25
C GLY A 174 -23.71 -0.46 18.69
N GLN A 175 -22.78 -1.01 19.50
CA GLN A 175 -22.71 -2.45 19.82
C GLN A 175 -22.97 -2.82 21.29
N HIS A 176 -23.21 -1.86 22.19
CA HIS A 176 -23.48 -2.15 23.61
C HIS A 176 -24.97 -2.13 23.99
N GLY A 177 -25.86 -2.19 23.00
CA GLY A 177 -27.30 -2.18 23.25
C GLY A 177 -28.13 -2.85 22.17
N ARG A 178 -28.09 -4.19 22.11
CA ARG A 178 -29.23 -5.03 21.67
C ARG A 178 -28.99 -6.46 22.07
#